data_8a1ee7c98d62b7ce85b4cde05cf741f4
#
_entry.id   8a1ee7c98d62b7ce85b4cde05cf741f4
#
_cell.length_a   1.000
_cell.length_b   1.000
_cell.length_c   1.000
_cell.angle_alpha   90.00
_cell.angle_beta   90.00
_cell.angle_gamma   90.00
#
_symmetry.space_group_name_H-M   'P 1'
#
loop_
_entity.id
_entity.type
_entity.pdbx_description
1 polymer ?
#
loop_
_entity_poly.entity_id
_entity_poly.type
_entity_poly.pdbx_seq_one_letter_code
_entity_poly.pdbx_strand_id
1 'polypeptide(L)'
;PDVKGPTPYHRLPFENFVNRLVEEYTFRGDEVKVVEKALWQFSPKDVEENDADITFVPHKENHNFPCGDRKVLYYMQMVIPEYFSVNKTGWLAGATYAPINYKDGDELADSFDVLSTRSKNNMSKFDQPKRMYADFPYRDYILFPCQLPHDETIQWHSKISVEQALHCVISYCEQRNKKLIVKGHPVNIASMEPLKLL
;
A
#
# COMPACT_ATOMS: atom_id res chain seq x y z
N PRO A 1 -7.76 -20.27 -7.67
CA PRO A 1 -7.14 -19.41 -8.66
C PRO A 1 -5.85 -18.85 -8.06
N ASP A 2 -4.72 -19.14 -8.74
CA ASP A 2 -3.42 -18.67 -8.31
C ASP A 2 -3.45 -17.15 -8.25
N VAL A 3 -3.25 -16.58 -7.07
CA VAL A 3 -3.10 -15.15 -6.90
C VAL A 3 -1.78 -14.77 -7.58
N LYS A 4 -1.87 -14.26 -8.79
CA LYS A 4 -0.70 -13.71 -9.47
C LYS A 4 -0.13 -12.59 -8.62
N GLY A 5 1.17 -12.62 -8.43
CA GLY A 5 1.90 -11.56 -7.72
C GLY A 5 1.70 -10.17 -8.35
N PRO A 6 2.33 -9.13 -7.80
CA PRO A 6 2.27 -7.80 -8.36
C PRO A 6 2.71 -7.78 -9.84
N THR A 7 2.05 -6.96 -10.64
CA THR A 7 2.41 -6.76 -12.05
C THR A 7 3.85 -6.24 -12.20
N PRO A 8 4.54 -6.50 -13.32
CA PRO A 8 5.87 -5.94 -13.57
C PRO A 8 5.92 -4.42 -13.40
N TYR A 9 4.84 -3.75 -13.79
CA TYR A 9 4.64 -2.32 -13.64
C TYR A 9 4.77 -1.83 -12.18
N HIS A 10 4.33 -2.64 -11.22
CA HIS A 10 4.47 -2.32 -9.80
C HIS A 10 5.78 -2.87 -9.20
N ARG A 11 6.24 -4.01 -9.68
CA ARG A 11 7.42 -4.70 -9.15
C ARG A 11 8.73 -4.05 -9.56
N LEU A 12 8.89 -3.71 -10.86
CA LEU A 12 10.13 -3.16 -11.39
C LEU A 12 10.61 -1.88 -10.69
N PRO A 13 9.75 -0.88 -10.40
CA PRO A 13 10.19 0.28 -9.63
C PRO A 13 10.69 -0.07 -8.23
N PHE A 14 10.13 -1.09 -7.58
CA PHE A 14 10.61 -1.56 -6.28
C PHE A 14 12.02 -2.16 -6.38
N GLU A 15 12.23 -3.04 -7.35
CA GLU A 15 13.55 -3.64 -7.62
C GLU A 15 14.59 -2.55 -7.97
N ASN A 16 14.22 -1.58 -8.79
CA ASN A 16 15.08 -0.45 -9.14
C ASN A 16 15.45 0.42 -7.94
N PHE A 17 14.51 0.64 -7.01
CA PHE A 17 14.78 1.39 -5.79
C PHE A 17 15.83 0.68 -4.92
N VAL A 18 15.67 -0.63 -4.71
CA VAL A 18 16.64 -1.42 -3.93
C VAL A 18 18.01 -1.41 -4.61
N ASN A 19 18.06 -1.63 -5.93
CA ASN A 19 19.32 -1.62 -6.68
C ASN A 19 20.03 -0.25 -6.57
N ARG A 20 19.28 0.85 -6.67
CA ARG A 20 19.86 2.20 -6.50
C ARG A 20 20.38 2.46 -5.09
N LEU A 21 19.72 1.95 -4.06
CA LEU A 21 20.27 2.02 -2.70
C LEU A 21 21.61 1.28 -2.61
N VAL A 22 21.68 0.07 -3.16
CA VAL A 22 22.92 -0.73 -3.18
C VAL A 22 24.03 0.02 -3.93
N GLU A 23 23.74 0.52 -5.12
CA GLU A 23 24.71 1.27 -5.94
C GLU A 23 25.22 2.51 -5.22
N GLU A 24 24.34 3.30 -4.62
CA GLU A 24 24.69 4.55 -3.94
C GLU A 24 25.58 4.31 -2.72
N TYR A 25 25.24 3.35 -1.86
CA TYR A 25 26.03 3.05 -0.68
C TYR A 25 27.38 2.40 -1.05
N THR A 26 27.39 1.49 -2.03
CA THR A 26 28.63 0.91 -2.56
C THR A 26 29.55 1.98 -3.16
N PHE A 27 29.00 2.94 -3.90
CA PHE A 27 29.77 4.04 -4.47
C PHE A 27 30.43 4.94 -3.39
N ARG A 28 29.78 5.07 -2.24
CA ARG A 28 30.33 5.78 -1.07
C ARG A 28 31.43 5.01 -0.34
N GLY A 29 31.62 3.74 -0.68
CA GLY A 29 32.58 2.86 -0.03
C GLY A 29 32.02 2.09 1.18
N ASP A 30 30.70 2.10 1.36
CA ASP A 30 30.03 1.35 2.42
C ASP A 30 29.94 -0.14 2.05
N GLU A 31 30.02 -1.03 3.04
CA GLU A 31 29.72 -2.43 2.87
C GLU A 31 28.20 -2.63 2.84
N VAL A 32 27.67 -3.16 1.74
CA VAL A 32 26.23 -3.35 1.54
C VAL A 32 25.88 -4.82 1.55
N LYS A 33 24.92 -5.19 2.42
CA LYS A 33 24.36 -6.53 2.49
C LYS A 33 22.87 -6.51 2.14
N VAL A 34 22.48 -7.28 1.14
CA VAL A 34 21.07 -7.49 0.78
C VAL A 34 20.59 -8.81 1.36
N VAL A 35 19.48 -8.77 2.11
CA VAL A 35 18.86 -9.97 2.69
C VAL A 35 17.52 -10.18 1.99
N GLU A 36 17.41 -11.28 1.26
CA GLU A 36 16.17 -11.69 0.60
C GLU A 36 15.37 -12.62 1.50
N LYS A 37 14.22 -12.17 1.94
CA LYS A 37 13.30 -12.94 2.76
C LYS A 37 11.84 -12.61 2.39
N ALA A 38 10.97 -13.60 2.54
CA ALA A 38 9.54 -13.32 2.48
C ALA A 38 9.14 -12.38 3.62
N LEU A 39 8.30 -11.38 3.34
CA LEU A 39 7.95 -10.32 4.29
C LEU A 39 7.44 -10.83 5.64
N TRP A 40 6.67 -11.94 5.64
CA TRP A 40 6.14 -12.59 6.85
C TRP A 40 7.17 -13.40 7.64
N GLN A 41 8.33 -13.68 7.06
CA GLN A 41 9.44 -14.38 7.71
C GLN A 41 10.47 -13.41 8.29
N PHE A 42 10.35 -12.12 7.94
CA PHE A 42 11.27 -11.10 8.39
C PHE A 42 10.90 -10.61 9.80
N SER A 43 11.86 -10.62 10.71
CA SER A 43 11.66 -10.30 12.12
C SER A 43 12.72 -9.31 12.63
N PRO A 44 12.51 -8.66 13.79
CA PRO A 44 13.53 -7.79 14.41
C PRO A 44 14.87 -8.46 14.64
N LYS A 45 14.89 -9.80 14.88
CA LYS A 45 16.14 -10.58 15.01
C LYS A 45 17.01 -10.50 13.76
N ASP A 46 16.40 -10.44 12.57
CA ASP A 46 17.17 -10.32 11.33
C ASP A 46 17.95 -8.99 11.27
N VAL A 47 17.43 -7.95 11.90
CA VAL A 47 18.13 -6.67 12.04
C VAL A 47 19.21 -6.75 13.09
N GLU A 48 18.93 -7.40 14.23
CA GLU A 48 19.88 -7.56 15.33
C GLU A 48 21.11 -8.40 14.93
N GLU A 49 20.89 -9.49 14.20
CA GLU A 49 21.94 -10.41 13.76
C GLU A 49 22.86 -9.84 12.67
N ASN A 50 22.43 -8.82 11.95
CA ASN A 50 23.21 -8.27 10.84
C ASN A 50 24.11 -7.09 11.21
N ASP A 51 24.04 -6.57 12.43
CA ASP A 51 24.91 -5.53 13.02
C ASP A 51 25.31 -4.37 12.07
N ALA A 52 24.34 -3.92 11.26
CA ALA A 52 24.57 -2.84 10.31
C ALA A 52 24.35 -1.46 10.96
N ASP A 53 25.14 -0.47 10.56
CA ASP A 53 24.99 0.93 10.99
C ASP A 53 23.65 1.52 10.58
N ILE A 54 23.15 1.12 9.41
CA ILE A 54 21.82 1.53 8.88
C ILE A 54 21.16 0.31 8.27
N THR A 55 19.89 0.08 8.63
CA THR A 55 19.08 -0.98 8.03
C THR A 55 17.86 -0.40 7.36
N PHE A 56 17.60 -0.77 6.10
CA PHE A 56 16.37 -0.42 5.38
C PHE A 56 15.38 -1.58 5.46
N VAL A 57 14.19 -1.33 6.00
CA VAL A 57 13.15 -2.34 6.23
C VAL A 57 11.89 -2.01 5.43
N PRO A 58 11.45 -2.89 4.52
CA PRO A 58 10.24 -2.67 3.74
C PRO A 58 8.97 -2.98 4.54
N HIS A 59 7.89 -2.23 4.28
CA HIS A 59 6.54 -2.52 4.75
C HIS A 59 6.41 -2.78 6.26
N LYS A 60 7.20 -2.09 7.09
CA LYS A 60 7.16 -2.21 8.55
C LYS A 60 7.07 -0.83 9.20
N GLU A 61 6.71 -0.81 10.47
CA GLU A 61 6.63 0.37 11.31
C GLU A 61 7.31 0.09 12.65
N ASN A 62 7.85 1.13 13.27
CA ASN A 62 8.61 0.98 14.51
C ASN A 62 7.80 0.38 15.66
N HIS A 63 6.49 0.67 15.74
CA HIS A 63 5.66 0.18 16.85
C HIS A 63 5.40 -1.33 16.81
N ASN A 64 5.46 -1.97 15.65
CA ASN A 64 5.27 -3.42 15.48
C ASN A 64 6.51 -4.17 15.03
N PHE A 65 7.56 -3.43 14.72
CA PHE A 65 8.87 -3.96 14.35
C PHE A 65 9.96 -3.17 15.08
N PRO A 66 9.94 -3.15 16.43
CA PRO A 66 10.89 -2.37 17.21
C PRO A 66 12.28 -2.98 17.13
N CYS A 67 13.26 -2.17 16.74
CA CYS A 67 14.67 -2.57 16.61
C CYS A 67 15.58 -1.92 17.67
N GLY A 68 15.02 -1.47 18.79
CA GLY A 68 15.78 -0.82 19.86
C GLY A 68 16.43 0.49 19.37
N ASP A 69 17.68 0.72 19.77
CA ASP A 69 18.44 1.92 19.42
C ASP A 69 19.10 1.86 18.04
N ARG A 70 18.87 0.80 17.28
CA ARG A 70 19.43 0.64 15.94
C ARG A 70 18.86 1.63 14.96
N LYS A 71 19.67 2.12 14.04
CA LYS A 71 19.24 3.05 13.01
C LYS A 71 18.51 2.30 11.88
N VAL A 72 17.19 2.20 12.02
CA VAL A 72 16.32 1.57 11.04
C VAL A 72 15.55 2.64 10.27
N LEU A 73 15.51 2.49 8.95
CA LEU A 73 14.71 3.29 8.03
C LEU A 73 13.65 2.39 7.40
N TYR A 74 12.41 2.68 7.67
CA TYR A 74 11.27 1.96 7.09
C TYR A 74 10.91 2.57 5.75
N TYR A 75 10.69 1.74 4.74
CA TYR A 75 10.31 2.23 3.43
C TYR A 75 9.10 1.49 2.85
N MET A 76 8.35 2.21 2.04
CA MET A 76 7.21 1.69 1.30
C MET A 76 7.06 2.35 -0.04
N GLN A 77 6.72 1.56 -1.04
CA GLN A 77 6.32 2.04 -2.35
C GLN A 77 4.98 2.78 -2.26
N MET A 78 4.91 3.96 -2.83
CA MET A 78 3.74 4.83 -2.81
C MET A 78 2.68 4.42 -3.85
N VAL A 79 1.57 5.15 -3.89
CA VAL A 79 0.51 4.96 -4.89
C VAL A 79 1.03 5.08 -6.32
N ILE A 80 1.98 5.99 -6.54
CA ILE A 80 2.78 6.07 -7.76
C ILE A 80 4.01 5.18 -7.55
N PRO A 81 4.16 4.05 -8.25
CA PRO A 81 5.16 3.03 -7.93
C PRO A 81 6.61 3.47 -8.00
N GLU A 82 6.92 4.55 -8.71
CA GLU A 82 8.27 5.12 -8.79
C GLU A 82 8.66 5.93 -7.55
N TYR A 83 7.71 6.27 -6.69
CA TYR A 83 7.96 7.03 -5.46
C TYR A 83 7.99 6.11 -4.24
N PHE A 84 8.88 6.42 -3.32
CA PHE A 84 9.04 5.69 -2.07
C PHE A 84 8.99 6.65 -0.89
N SER A 85 8.25 6.25 0.12
CA SER A 85 8.33 6.86 1.44
C SER A 85 9.46 6.17 2.21
N VAL A 86 10.38 6.95 2.80
CA VAL A 86 11.43 6.45 3.70
C VAL A 86 11.35 7.25 4.99
N ASN A 87 11.16 6.58 6.12
CA ASN A 87 10.96 7.25 7.41
C ASN A 87 11.49 6.41 8.57
N LYS A 88 11.82 7.06 9.69
CA LYS A 88 12.32 6.41 10.91
C LYS A 88 11.23 5.72 11.73
N THR A 89 9.99 6.14 11.57
CA THR A 89 8.88 5.67 12.40
C THR A 89 7.98 4.66 11.70
N GLY A 90 8.00 4.62 10.38
CA GLY A 90 7.16 3.73 9.60
C GLY A 90 6.77 4.33 8.25
N TRP A 91 5.69 3.84 7.67
CA TRP A 91 5.16 4.26 6.40
C TRP A 91 3.71 4.75 6.54
N LEU A 92 3.25 5.59 5.62
CA LEU A 92 1.89 6.18 5.63
C LEU A 92 1.47 6.69 7.02
N ALA A 93 0.51 6.04 7.68
CA ALA A 93 -0.03 6.45 8.96
C ALA A 93 0.99 6.39 10.10
N GLY A 94 1.98 5.51 10.02
CA GLY A 94 3.08 5.41 10.97
C GLY A 94 4.23 6.39 10.71
N ALA A 95 4.24 7.05 9.56
CA ALA A 95 5.32 7.97 9.22
C ALA A 95 5.13 9.36 9.83
N THR A 96 6.23 9.94 10.28
CA THR A 96 6.27 11.33 10.67
C THR A 96 6.73 12.17 9.48
N TYR A 97 5.78 12.78 8.79
CA TYR A 97 6.08 13.67 7.68
C TYR A 97 6.30 15.10 8.18
N ALA A 98 7.34 15.75 7.67
CA ALA A 98 7.45 17.19 7.82
C ALA A 98 6.28 17.86 7.07
N PRO A 99 5.69 18.95 7.60
CA PRO A 99 4.67 19.68 6.87
C PRO A 99 5.24 20.16 5.54
N ILE A 100 4.67 19.66 4.45
CA ILE A 100 5.04 20.07 3.10
C ILE A 100 4.27 21.34 2.79
N ASN A 101 4.96 22.45 2.68
CA ASN A 101 4.40 23.68 2.13
C ASN A 101 4.38 23.52 0.60
N TYR A 102 3.27 23.03 0.06
CA TYR A 102 3.05 23.05 -1.39
C TYR A 102 2.91 24.50 -1.84
N LYS A 103 3.99 25.07 -2.33
CA LYS A 103 3.97 26.41 -2.92
C LYS A 103 3.68 26.41 -4.41
N ASP A 104 3.88 25.29 -5.09
CA ASP A 104 3.79 25.19 -6.54
C ASP A 104 2.77 24.12 -6.98
N GLY A 105 1.75 24.57 -7.71
CA GLY A 105 0.73 23.69 -8.25
C GLY A 105 1.21 22.77 -9.39
N ASP A 106 2.39 23.01 -9.93
CA ASP A 106 2.90 22.30 -11.11
C ASP A 106 3.25 20.82 -10.80
N GLU A 107 3.89 20.54 -9.67
CA GLU A 107 4.17 19.16 -9.25
C GLU A 107 2.87 18.36 -8.99
N LEU A 108 1.82 19.03 -8.54
CA LEU A 108 0.51 18.39 -8.33
C LEU A 108 -0.15 18.03 -9.66
N ALA A 109 -0.05 18.90 -10.65
CA ALA A 109 -0.58 18.69 -12.00
C ALA A 109 0.08 17.46 -12.65
N ASP A 110 1.40 17.35 -12.60
CA ASP A 110 2.13 16.19 -13.12
C ASP A 110 1.71 14.89 -12.45
N SER A 111 1.47 14.90 -11.14
CA SER A 111 0.99 13.74 -10.39
C SER A 111 -0.41 13.32 -10.82
N PHE A 112 -1.31 14.26 -11.08
CA PHE A 112 -2.65 13.98 -11.61
C PHE A 112 -2.61 13.40 -13.02
N ASP A 113 -1.74 13.91 -13.88
CA ASP A 113 -1.59 13.38 -15.24
C ASP A 113 -1.04 11.97 -15.26
N VAL A 114 -0.09 11.66 -14.39
CA VAL A 114 0.41 10.31 -14.19
C VAL A 114 -0.72 9.38 -13.72
N LEU A 115 -1.49 9.75 -12.70
CA LEU A 115 -2.61 8.94 -12.17
C LEU A 115 -3.71 8.77 -13.23
N SER A 116 -4.05 9.82 -13.96
CA SER A 116 -5.04 9.78 -15.05
C SER A 116 -4.60 8.83 -16.16
N THR A 117 -3.36 8.92 -16.60
CA THR A 117 -2.78 8.05 -17.62
C THR A 117 -2.81 6.58 -17.19
N ARG A 118 -2.48 6.30 -15.93
CA ARG A 118 -2.54 4.95 -15.36
C ARG A 118 -3.95 4.40 -15.32
N SER A 119 -4.90 5.21 -14.89
CA SER A 119 -6.31 4.83 -14.87
C SER A 119 -6.81 4.49 -16.27
N LYS A 120 -6.53 5.34 -17.26
CA LYS A 120 -6.90 5.13 -18.66
C LYS A 120 -6.29 3.86 -19.25
N ASN A 121 -5.07 3.53 -18.87
CA ASN A 121 -4.35 2.36 -19.35
C ASN A 121 -4.57 1.10 -18.48
N ASN A 122 -5.46 1.16 -17.49
CA ASN A 122 -5.73 0.08 -16.54
C ASN A 122 -4.46 -0.46 -15.86
N MET A 123 -3.52 0.43 -15.54
CA MET A 123 -2.27 0.08 -14.89
C MET A 123 -2.48 0.01 -13.38
N SER A 124 -2.50 -1.19 -12.81
CA SER A 124 -2.73 -1.42 -11.38
C SER A 124 -1.71 -2.39 -10.80
N LYS A 125 -1.65 -2.45 -9.45
CA LYS A 125 -0.75 -3.35 -8.71
C LYS A 125 -0.99 -4.82 -9.06
N PHE A 126 -2.25 -5.19 -9.27
CA PHE A 126 -2.65 -6.56 -9.63
C PHE A 126 -3.38 -6.54 -10.97
N ASP A 127 -3.25 -7.63 -11.73
CA ASP A 127 -4.03 -7.82 -12.95
C ASP A 127 -5.53 -7.72 -12.63
N GLN A 128 -6.21 -6.85 -13.33
CA GLN A 128 -7.65 -6.67 -13.21
C GLN A 128 -8.32 -6.85 -14.57
N PRO A 129 -9.54 -7.40 -14.60
CA PRO A 129 -10.26 -7.54 -15.86
C PRO A 129 -10.49 -6.15 -16.48
N LYS A 130 -10.13 -5.99 -17.75
CA LYS A 130 -10.36 -4.78 -18.54
C LYS A 130 -11.85 -4.60 -18.91
N ARG A 131 -12.74 -4.79 -17.97
CA ARG A 131 -14.17 -4.55 -18.18
C ARG A 131 -14.45 -3.09 -17.87
N MET A 132 -14.71 -2.33 -18.89
CA MET A 132 -15.40 -1.05 -18.71
C MET A 132 -16.87 -1.37 -18.41
N TYR A 133 -17.33 -0.94 -17.26
CA TYR A 133 -18.77 -0.96 -16.93
C TYR A 133 -19.46 0.24 -17.61
N ALA A 134 -19.35 0.35 -18.94
CA ALA A 134 -19.99 1.39 -19.70
C ALA A 134 -21.53 1.38 -19.50
N ASP A 135 -22.08 0.20 -19.21
CA ASP A 135 -23.51 -0.01 -18.97
C ASP A 135 -23.84 -0.13 -17.47
N PHE A 136 -23.02 0.44 -16.60
CA PHE A 136 -23.31 0.41 -15.18
C PHE A 136 -24.61 1.17 -14.88
N PRO A 137 -25.66 0.50 -14.38
CA PRO A 137 -27.03 1.03 -14.40
C PRO A 137 -27.28 2.11 -13.34
N TYR A 138 -26.32 2.35 -12.46
CA TYR A 138 -26.51 3.27 -11.34
C TYR A 138 -25.63 4.51 -11.50
N ARG A 139 -26.23 5.68 -11.40
CA ARG A 139 -25.51 6.97 -11.41
C ARG A 139 -25.38 7.60 -10.02
N ASP A 140 -26.27 7.22 -9.10
CA ASP A 140 -26.31 7.73 -7.72
C ASP A 140 -26.13 6.56 -6.73
N TYR A 141 -24.89 6.29 -6.40
CA TYR A 141 -24.51 5.17 -5.53
C TYR A 141 -23.37 5.54 -4.59
N ILE A 142 -23.24 4.78 -3.53
CA ILE A 142 -22.08 4.76 -2.66
C ILE A 142 -21.22 3.57 -3.06
N LEU A 143 -19.93 3.78 -3.31
CA LEU A 143 -18.96 2.72 -3.53
C LEU A 143 -18.20 2.44 -2.24
N PHE A 144 -18.26 1.21 -1.75
CA PHE A 144 -17.48 0.73 -0.63
C PHE A 144 -16.40 -0.25 -1.12
N PRO A 145 -15.14 0.18 -1.24
CA PRO A 145 -14.03 -0.71 -1.55
C PRO A 145 -13.61 -1.46 -0.27
N CYS A 146 -13.84 -2.78 -0.24
CA CYS A 146 -13.41 -3.61 0.87
C CYS A 146 -11.90 -3.68 0.95
N GLN A 147 -11.39 -3.58 2.16
CA GLN A 147 -10.01 -3.89 2.51
C GLN A 147 -9.89 -5.31 3.04
N LEU A 148 -8.67 -5.82 3.13
CA LEU A 148 -8.40 -7.10 3.77
C LEU A 148 -8.48 -6.91 5.29
N PRO A 149 -9.32 -7.70 6.03
CA PRO A 149 -9.44 -7.54 7.48
C PRO A 149 -8.12 -7.76 8.25
N HIS A 150 -7.22 -8.56 7.66
CA HIS A 150 -5.90 -8.86 8.22
C HIS A 150 -4.79 -7.95 7.69
N ASP A 151 -5.12 -6.92 6.89
CA ASP A 151 -4.15 -5.92 6.46
C ASP A 151 -3.66 -5.12 7.66
N GLU A 152 -2.35 -4.94 7.75
CA GLU A 152 -1.70 -4.23 8.85
C GLU A 152 -2.27 -2.81 9.03
N THR A 153 -2.60 -2.13 7.94
CA THR A 153 -3.23 -0.80 7.98
C THR A 153 -4.57 -0.84 8.72
N ILE A 154 -5.37 -1.88 8.49
CA ILE A 154 -6.65 -2.04 9.19
C ILE A 154 -6.44 -2.40 10.67
N GLN A 155 -5.54 -3.35 10.94
CA GLN A 155 -5.31 -3.83 12.30
C GLN A 155 -4.70 -2.77 13.23
N TRP A 156 -3.82 -1.92 12.69
CA TRP A 156 -3.07 -0.97 13.53
C TRP A 156 -3.60 0.45 13.49
N HIS A 157 -4.20 0.86 12.38
CA HIS A 157 -4.60 2.26 12.19
C HIS A 157 -6.12 2.47 12.08
N SER A 158 -6.91 1.40 11.94
CA SER A 158 -8.36 1.53 11.94
C SER A 158 -8.94 1.35 13.36
N LYS A 159 -9.87 2.24 13.74
CA LYS A 159 -10.61 2.15 15.00
C LYS A 159 -11.82 1.22 14.93
N ILE A 160 -12.19 0.80 13.70
CA ILE A 160 -13.34 -0.08 13.45
C ILE A 160 -12.95 -1.17 12.49
N SER A 161 -13.59 -2.33 12.58
CA SER A 161 -13.39 -3.42 11.62
C SER A 161 -13.99 -3.09 10.25
N VAL A 162 -13.59 -3.85 9.23
CA VAL A 162 -14.17 -3.73 7.87
C VAL A 162 -15.68 -4.02 7.90
N GLU A 163 -16.11 -5.00 8.70
CA GLU A 163 -17.52 -5.34 8.88
C GLU A 163 -18.29 -4.19 9.55
N GLN A 164 -17.76 -3.62 10.62
CA GLN A 164 -18.37 -2.46 11.26
C GLN A 164 -18.50 -1.28 10.32
N ALA A 165 -17.47 -0.99 9.53
CA ALA A 165 -17.50 0.05 8.51
C ALA A 165 -18.59 -0.23 7.46
N LEU A 166 -18.69 -1.49 6.99
CA LEU A 166 -19.72 -1.89 6.03
C LEU A 166 -21.13 -1.72 6.61
N HIS A 167 -21.37 -2.16 7.85
CA HIS A 167 -22.66 -1.96 8.51
C HIS A 167 -23.05 -0.49 8.62
N CYS A 168 -22.10 0.38 8.97
CA CYS A 168 -22.35 1.83 9.00
C CYS A 168 -22.75 2.37 7.62
N VAL A 169 -22.08 1.91 6.56
CA VAL A 169 -22.39 2.35 5.19
C VAL A 169 -23.73 1.80 4.72
N ILE A 170 -24.08 0.55 5.05
CA ILE A 170 -25.40 -0.03 4.76
C ILE A 170 -26.50 0.83 5.40
N SER A 171 -26.41 1.07 6.72
CA SER A 171 -27.39 1.87 7.46
C SER A 171 -27.52 3.29 6.87
N TYR A 172 -26.41 3.91 6.47
CA TYR A 172 -26.44 5.21 5.81
C TYR A 172 -27.18 5.15 4.47
N CYS A 173 -26.91 4.12 3.65
CA CYS A 173 -27.56 3.94 2.36
C CYS A 173 -29.06 3.73 2.50
N GLU A 174 -29.51 2.92 3.47
CA GLU A 174 -30.91 2.68 3.77
C GLU A 174 -31.63 3.98 4.16
N GLN A 175 -31.06 4.73 5.11
CA GLN A 175 -31.63 6.02 5.56
C GLN A 175 -31.76 7.07 4.46
N ARG A 176 -30.88 7.02 3.47
CA ARG A 176 -30.82 7.99 2.35
C ARG A 176 -31.35 7.44 1.05
N ASN A 177 -31.92 6.23 1.03
CA ASN A 177 -32.38 5.54 -0.18
C ASN A 177 -31.33 5.54 -1.28
N LYS A 178 -30.04 5.29 -0.91
CA LYS A 178 -28.91 5.21 -1.83
C LYS A 178 -28.62 3.77 -2.20
N LYS A 179 -28.15 3.54 -3.42
CA LYS A 179 -27.61 2.24 -3.81
C LYS A 179 -26.22 2.06 -3.23
N LEU A 180 -25.93 0.88 -2.73
CA LEU A 180 -24.60 0.49 -2.27
C LEU A 180 -23.97 -0.48 -3.27
N ILE A 181 -22.73 -0.19 -3.63
CA ILE A 181 -21.88 -1.09 -4.40
C ILE A 181 -20.71 -1.47 -3.53
N VAL A 182 -20.57 -2.76 -3.28
CA VAL A 182 -19.43 -3.30 -2.54
C VAL A 182 -18.42 -3.86 -3.53
N LYS A 183 -17.21 -3.30 -3.55
CA LYS A 183 -16.12 -3.79 -4.38
C LYS A 183 -15.16 -4.62 -3.54
N GLY A 184 -15.05 -5.91 -3.82
CA GLY A 184 -14.09 -6.81 -3.16
C GLY A 184 -12.63 -6.42 -3.43
N HIS A 185 -11.77 -6.76 -2.47
CA HIS A 185 -10.33 -6.62 -2.67
C HIS A 185 -9.83 -7.65 -3.71
N PRO A 186 -8.97 -7.27 -4.68
CA PRO A 186 -8.52 -8.18 -5.75
C PRO A 186 -7.89 -9.48 -5.26
N VAL A 187 -7.20 -9.44 -4.14
CA VAL A 187 -6.51 -10.61 -3.55
C VAL A 187 -7.46 -11.55 -2.81
N ASN A 188 -8.64 -11.08 -2.41
CA ASN A 188 -9.53 -11.85 -1.52
C ASN A 188 -10.95 -11.99 -2.06
N ILE A 189 -11.07 -12.30 -3.34
CA ILE A 189 -12.39 -12.53 -3.98
C ILE A 189 -13.12 -13.72 -3.31
N ALA A 190 -12.38 -14.72 -2.82
CA ALA A 190 -12.95 -15.90 -2.17
C ALA A 190 -13.56 -15.59 -0.80
N SER A 191 -13.07 -14.62 -0.05
CA SER A 191 -13.61 -14.24 1.27
C SER A 191 -14.85 -13.35 1.18
N MET A 192 -15.30 -13.01 -0.02
CA MET A 192 -16.51 -12.22 -0.26
C MET A 192 -17.79 -13.05 -0.36
N GLU A 193 -17.70 -14.38 -0.22
CA GLU A 193 -18.89 -15.26 -0.24
C GLU A 193 -19.99 -14.80 0.76
N PRO A 194 -19.67 -14.39 2.01
CA PRO A 194 -20.68 -13.88 2.92
C PRO A 194 -21.33 -12.56 2.49
N LEU A 195 -20.64 -11.74 1.71
CA LEU A 195 -21.14 -10.44 1.25
C LEU A 195 -22.04 -10.53 0.01
N LYS A 196 -22.07 -11.69 -0.66
CA LYS A 196 -23.02 -11.95 -1.76
C LYS A 196 -24.44 -12.26 -1.26
N LEU A 197 -24.61 -12.46 0.03
CA LEU A 197 -25.88 -12.80 0.66
C LEU A 197 -26.60 -11.59 1.29
N LEU A 198 -26.04 -10.40 1.19
CA LEU A 198 -26.62 -9.12 1.57
C LEU A 198 -27.09 -8.35 0.32
#